data_7b05d6a84fda16d6241b5fcb1d24d05b
#
_entry.id   7b05d6a84fda16d6241b5fcb1d24d05b
#
_cell.length_a   1.000
_cell.length_b   1.000
_cell.length_c   1.000
_cell.angle_alpha   90.00
_cell.angle_beta   90.00
_cell.angle_gamma   90.00
#
_symmetry.space_group_name_H-M   'P 1'
#
loop_
_entity.id
_entity.type
_entity.pdbx_description
1 polymer ?
#
loop_
_entity_poly.entity_id
_entity_poly.type
_entity_poly.pdbx_seq_one_letter_code
_entity_poly.pdbx_strand_id
1 'polypeptide(L)'
;MKTFKKHLFEAMNGPKVIMIGGPGSGKSTYSEIITKKLGIPHIYTGDMMRELAKQDTPNGKKVKELLSKGEFAPLNVVIDTVKTRLEQPDAQRGYIFDGFPRNIEQAKRMEKENIEYDYVVNLEVSEEEVVRRLTARGRADDKPEIIKNRLKV
;
A
#
# COMPACT_ATOMS: atom_id res chain seq x y z
N MET A 1 19.95 -13.77 -28.71
CA MET A 1 19.63 -12.31 -28.75
C MET A 1 18.43 -11.89 -27.90
N LYS A 2 17.33 -12.66 -27.88
CA LYS A 2 16.18 -12.39 -26.98
C LYS A 2 16.56 -12.42 -25.48
N THR A 3 17.46 -13.32 -25.08
CA THR A 3 17.87 -13.53 -23.68
C THR A 3 18.67 -12.33 -23.11
N PHE A 4 19.60 -11.77 -23.90
CA PHE A 4 20.42 -10.63 -23.47
C PHE A 4 19.58 -9.35 -23.32
N LYS A 5 18.69 -9.06 -24.28
CA LYS A 5 17.75 -7.92 -24.17
C LYS A 5 16.82 -8.06 -22.98
N LYS A 6 16.34 -9.29 -22.68
CA LYS A 6 15.51 -9.55 -21.52
C LYS A 6 16.29 -9.32 -20.23
N HIS A 7 17.50 -9.84 -20.08
CA HIS A 7 18.34 -9.60 -18.92
C HIS A 7 18.75 -8.15 -18.76
N LEU A 8 19.02 -7.43 -19.86
CA LEU A 8 19.32 -6.01 -19.80
C LEU A 8 18.09 -5.21 -19.35
N PHE A 9 16.91 -5.54 -19.83
CA PHE A 9 15.65 -4.93 -19.43
C PHE A 9 15.32 -5.20 -17.96
N GLU A 10 15.50 -6.44 -17.50
CA GLU A 10 15.35 -6.84 -16.10
C GLU A 10 16.37 -6.17 -15.19
N ALA A 11 17.60 -5.99 -15.63
CA ALA A 11 18.65 -5.27 -14.92
C ALA A 11 18.43 -3.74 -14.82
N MET A 12 17.66 -3.17 -15.75
CA MET A 12 17.30 -1.75 -15.77
C MET A 12 16.02 -1.43 -15.02
N ASN A 13 15.19 -2.46 -14.73
CA ASN A 13 13.95 -2.33 -14.00
C ASN A 13 14.11 -2.91 -12.59
N GLY A 14 13.72 -2.14 -11.60
CA GLY A 14 13.59 -2.64 -10.24
C GLY A 14 12.38 -3.58 -10.10
N PRO A 15 12.31 -4.34 -9.00
CA PRO A 15 11.20 -5.26 -8.75
C PRO A 15 9.89 -4.51 -8.44
N LYS A 16 8.77 -5.17 -8.75
CA LYS A 16 7.42 -4.79 -8.32
C LYS A 16 7.07 -5.62 -7.10
N VAL A 17 7.03 -5.02 -5.93
CA VAL A 17 6.90 -5.72 -4.65
C VAL A 17 5.61 -5.32 -3.95
N ILE A 18 4.91 -6.30 -3.41
CA ILE A 18 3.78 -6.09 -2.50
C ILE A 18 4.24 -6.38 -1.07
N MET A 19 4.10 -5.39 -0.19
CA MET A 19 4.31 -5.56 1.25
C MET A 19 2.97 -5.76 1.94
N ILE A 20 2.74 -6.95 2.50
CA ILE A 20 1.54 -7.27 3.27
C ILE A 20 1.88 -7.48 4.75
N GLY A 21 0.87 -7.43 5.59
CA GLY A 21 0.99 -7.55 7.05
C GLY A 21 0.06 -6.57 7.76
N GLY A 22 -0.24 -6.82 9.01
CA GLY A 22 -1.13 -5.99 9.82
C GLY A 22 -0.66 -4.54 9.98
N PRO A 23 -1.53 -3.63 10.44
CA PRO A 23 -1.12 -2.29 10.82
C PRO A 23 -0.03 -2.37 11.91
N GLY A 24 0.97 -1.50 11.88
CA GLY A 24 2.06 -1.52 12.86
C GLY A 24 3.09 -2.65 12.68
N SER A 25 3.01 -3.48 11.64
CA SER A 25 3.98 -4.57 11.40
C SER A 25 5.36 -4.10 10.90
N GLY A 26 5.50 -2.82 10.53
CA GLY A 26 6.76 -2.26 10.04
C GLY A 26 6.88 -2.16 8.53
N LYS A 27 5.82 -2.43 7.76
CA LYS A 27 5.83 -2.36 6.29
C LYS A 27 6.48 -1.09 5.76
N SER A 28 6.01 0.07 6.21
CA SER A 28 6.51 1.36 5.72
C SER A 28 7.99 1.54 6.01
N THR A 29 8.48 1.13 7.18
CA THR A 29 9.90 1.20 7.54
C THR A 29 10.77 0.36 6.60
N TYR A 30 10.39 -0.89 6.37
CA TYR A 30 11.12 -1.77 5.46
C TYR A 30 11.00 -1.30 4.00
N SER A 31 9.82 -0.84 3.59
CA SER A 31 9.61 -0.28 2.25
C SER A 31 10.53 0.91 1.99
N GLU A 32 10.65 1.84 2.93
CA GLU A 32 11.57 2.99 2.80
C GLU A 32 13.03 2.57 2.65
N ILE A 33 13.47 1.56 3.40
CA ILE A 33 14.84 1.04 3.30
C ILE A 33 15.08 0.42 1.91
N ILE A 34 14.15 -0.41 1.45
CA ILE A 34 14.27 -1.13 0.18
C ILE A 34 14.21 -0.14 -0.99
N THR A 35 13.28 0.80 -0.99
CA THR A 35 13.12 1.79 -2.06
C THR A 35 14.34 2.67 -2.21
N LYS A 36 14.96 3.10 -1.10
CA LYS A 36 16.24 3.85 -1.14
C LYS A 36 17.38 3.04 -1.75
N LYS A 37 17.43 1.72 -1.47
CA LYS A 37 18.49 0.85 -2.02
C LYS A 37 18.30 0.55 -3.50
N LEU A 38 17.05 0.39 -3.95
CA LEU A 38 16.72 -0.02 -5.31
C LEU A 38 16.40 1.15 -6.25
N GLY A 39 16.22 2.35 -5.72
CA GLY A 39 15.86 3.52 -6.52
C GLY A 39 14.45 3.44 -7.14
N ILE A 40 13.53 2.73 -6.50
CA ILE A 40 12.13 2.57 -6.92
C ILE A 40 11.18 3.31 -5.96
N PRO A 41 9.99 3.74 -6.42
CA PRO A 41 9.05 4.46 -5.56
C PRO A 41 8.39 3.57 -4.51
N HIS A 42 8.13 4.15 -3.34
CA HIS A 42 7.26 3.63 -2.31
C HIS A 42 5.83 4.13 -2.56
N ILE A 43 4.93 3.24 -2.91
CA ILE A 43 3.51 3.55 -3.14
C ILE A 43 2.72 3.13 -1.91
N TYR A 44 2.50 4.08 -1.02
CA TYR A 44 1.77 3.88 0.22
C TYR A 44 0.31 4.33 0.07
N THR A 45 -0.58 3.36 -0.16
CA THR A 45 -2.00 3.64 -0.40
C THR A 45 -2.69 4.32 0.78
N GLY A 46 -2.22 4.09 2.01
CA GLY A 46 -2.74 4.78 3.19
C GLY A 46 -2.55 6.30 3.12
N ASP A 47 -1.40 6.78 2.67
CA ASP A 47 -1.16 8.21 2.49
C ASP A 47 -1.97 8.77 1.33
N MET A 48 -2.04 8.04 0.21
CA MET A 48 -2.86 8.44 -0.94
C MET A 48 -4.32 8.63 -0.56
N MET A 49 -4.89 7.73 0.25
CA MET A 49 -6.26 7.86 0.75
C MET A 49 -6.40 9.02 1.73
N ARG A 50 -5.41 9.29 2.59
CA ARG A 50 -5.41 10.45 3.49
C ARG A 50 -5.35 11.78 2.73
N GLU A 51 -4.56 11.86 1.67
CA GLU A 51 -4.52 13.04 0.80
C GLU A 51 -5.84 13.23 0.05
N LEU A 52 -6.43 12.16 -0.46
CA LEU A 52 -7.76 12.22 -1.08
C LEU A 52 -8.84 12.70 -0.09
N ALA A 53 -8.77 12.23 1.17
CA ALA A 53 -9.70 12.62 2.23
C ALA A 53 -9.65 14.12 2.60
N LYS A 54 -8.59 14.85 2.25
CA LYS A 54 -8.47 16.29 2.43
C LYS A 54 -9.18 17.09 1.34
N GLN A 55 -9.50 16.47 0.21
CA GLN A 55 -10.12 17.14 -0.92
C GLN A 55 -11.62 17.36 -0.67
N ASP A 56 -12.13 18.53 -1.05
CA ASP A 56 -13.56 18.85 -0.99
C ASP A 56 -14.29 18.30 -2.22
N THR A 57 -14.27 16.96 -2.36
CA THR A 57 -14.93 16.21 -3.42
C THR A 57 -15.84 15.15 -2.80
N PRO A 58 -16.85 14.62 -3.52
CA PRO A 58 -17.68 13.51 -3.03
C PRO A 58 -16.85 12.30 -2.58
N ASN A 59 -15.85 11.90 -3.37
CA ASN A 59 -14.93 10.80 -3.01
C ASN A 59 -14.09 11.14 -1.78
N GLY A 60 -13.54 12.36 -1.70
CA GLY A 60 -12.77 12.80 -0.55
C GLY A 60 -13.56 12.75 0.76
N LYS A 61 -14.80 13.26 0.75
CA LYS A 61 -15.72 13.21 1.89
C LYS A 61 -16.05 11.77 2.30
N LYS A 62 -16.34 10.91 1.34
CA LYS A 62 -16.63 9.49 1.60
C LYS A 62 -15.42 8.74 2.18
N VAL A 63 -14.25 8.94 1.61
CA VAL A 63 -13.00 8.35 2.12
C VAL A 63 -12.70 8.85 3.54
N LYS A 64 -12.86 10.15 3.81
CA LYS A 64 -12.68 10.73 5.15
C LYS A 64 -13.59 10.08 6.18
N GLU A 65 -14.88 9.90 5.87
CA GLU A 65 -15.85 9.25 6.75
C GLU A 65 -15.42 7.82 7.09
N LEU A 66 -15.08 7.00 6.08
CA LEU A 66 -14.71 5.61 6.26
C LEU A 66 -13.39 5.45 7.04
N LEU A 67 -12.38 6.26 6.71
CA LEU A 67 -11.10 6.24 7.43
C LEU A 67 -11.26 6.62 8.91
N SER A 68 -12.18 7.54 9.24
CA SER A 68 -12.44 7.91 10.64
C SER A 68 -13.03 6.78 11.48
N LYS A 69 -13.65 5.79 10.82
CA LYS A 69 -14.20 4.56 11.44
C LYS A 69 -13.21 3.39 11.42
N GLY A 70 -12.03 3.56 10.81
CA GLY A 70 -11.05 2.49 10.58
C GLY A 70 -11.45 1.52 9.46
N GLU A 71 -12.39 1.92 8.61
CA GLU A 71 -12.87 1.15 7.47
C GLU A 71 -12.03 1.43 6.21
N PHE A 72 -12.13 0.56 5.21
CA PHE A 72 -11.46 0.76 3.93
C PHE A 72 -12.19 1.79 3.06
N ALA A 73 -11.41 2.52 2.26
CA ALA A 73 -11.96 3.32 1.18
C ALA A 73 -12.68 2.42 0.14
N PRO A 74 -13.65 2.95 -0.62
CA PRO A 74 -14.35 2.18 -1.64
C PRO A 74 -13.38 1.57 -2.66
N LEU A 75 -13.61 0.31 -3.05
CA LEU A 75 -12.71 -0.45 -3.91
C LEU A 75 -12.36 0.27 -5.22
N ASN A 76 -13.34 0.82 -5.91
CA ASN A 76 -13.13 1.57 -7.14
C ASN A 76 -12.21 2.79 -6.91
N VAL A 77 -12.41 3.52 -5.82
CA VAL A 77 -11.58 4.69 -5.48
C VAL A 77 -10.13 4.27 -5.23
N VAL A 78 -9.90 3.17 -4.51
CA VAL A 78 -8.55 2.63 -4.28
C VAL A 78 -7.89 2.24 -5.60
N ILE A 79 -8.58 1.48 -6.43
CA ILE A 79 -8.06 0.99 -7.72
C ILE A 79 -7.73 2.15 -8.66
N ASP A 80 -8.64 3.12 -8.83
CA ASP A 80 -8.43 4.26 -9.70
C ASP A 80 -7.23 5.11 -9.24
N THR A 81 -7.10 5.31 -7.93
CA THR A 81 -5.97 6.04 -7.35
C THR A 81 -4.64 5.28 -7.57
N VAL A 82 -4.63 3.96 -7.39
CA VAL A 82 -3.46 3.11 -7.64
C VAL A 82 -3.07 3.15 -9.12
N LYS A 83 -4.03 3.01 -10.04
CA LYS A 83 -3.77 3.07 -11.50
C LYS A 83 -3.18 4.40 -11.90
N THR A 84 -3.77 5.51 -11.48
CA THR A 84 -3.24 6.86 -11.75
C THR A 84 -1.81 7.01 -11.22
N ARG A 85 -1.49 6.43 -10.06
CA ARG A 85 -0.13 6.46 -9.49
C ARG A 85 0.86 5.63 -10.32
N LEU A 86 0.44 4.49 -10.85
CA LEU A 86 1.27 3.62 -11.69
C LEU A 86 1.56 4.21 -13.08
N GLU A 87 0.76 5.15 -13.56
CA GLU A 87 1.02 5.87 -14.82
C GLU A 87 2.18 6.87 -14.71
N GLN A 88 2.63 7.19 -13.49
CA GLN A 88 3.77 8.09 -13.30
C GLN A 88 5.07 7.44 -13.77
N PRO A 89 5.99 8.20 -14.41
CA PRO A 89 7.22 7.66 -15.00
C PRO A 89 8.12 6.91 -14.01
N ASP A 90 8.14 7.32 -12.75
CA ASP A 90 8.96 6.68 -11.71
C ASP A 90 8.49 5.27 -11.37
N ALA A 91 7.18 4.98 -11.49
CA ALA A 91 6.60 3.67 -11.21
C ALA A 91 6.79 2.65 -12.36
N GLN A 92 7.17 3.10 -13.54
CA GLN A 92 7.37 2.21 -14.69
C GLN A 92 8.57 1.27 -14.52
N ARG A 93 9.53 1.65 -13.69
CA ARG A 93 10.75 0.87 -13.44
C ARG A 93 10.64 -0.15 -12.33
N GLY A 94 9.57 -0.16 -11.60
CA GLY A 94 9.36 -0.98 -10.41
C GLY A 94 8.77 -0.15 -9.28
N TYR A 95 8.29 -0.80 -8.23
CA TYR A 95 7.66 -0.13 -7.10
C TYR A 95 7.52 -1.06 -5.89
N ILE A 96 7.26 -0.48 -4.75
CA ILE A 96 6.77 -1.20 -3.57
C ILE A 96 5.38 -0.69 -3.24
N PHE A 97 4.40 -1.57 -3.28
CA PHE A 97 3.10 -1.32 -2.67
C PHE A 97 3.15 -1.56 -1.17
N ASP A 98 2.74 -0.58 -0.38
CA ASP A 98 2.52 -0.69 1.05
C ASP A 98 1.04 -0.38 1.36
N GLY A 99 0.35 -1.37 1.91
CA GLY A 99 -1.05 -1.26 2.25
C GLY A 99 -2.02 -1.47 1.09
N PHE A 100 -1.60 -2.14 0.02
CA PHE A 100 -2.43 -2.61 -1.08
C PHE A 100 -1.81 -3.85 -1.72
N PRO A 101 -2.58 -4.92 -2.00
CA PRO A 101 -3.98 -5.11 -1.56
C PRO A 101 -4.07 -5.38 -0.04
N ARG A 102 -5.24 -5.09 0.58
CA ARG A 102 -5.49 -5.32 2.01
C ARG A 102 -6.49 -6.43 2.29
N ASN A 103 -7.22 -6.87 1.29
CA ASN A 103 -8.19 -7.96 1.37
C ASN A 103 -8.30 -8.69 0.04
N ILE A 104 -9.03 -9.81 0.05
CA ILE A 104 -9.21 -10.68 -1.13
C ILE A 104 -9.90 -9.94 -2.28
N GLU A 105 -10.85 -9.06 -1.99
CA GLU A 105 -11.56 -8.29 -3.01
C GLU A 105 -10.62 -7.34 -3.76
N GLN A 106 -9.76 -6.64 -3.04
CA GLN A 106 -8.71 -5.81 -3.63
C GLN A 106 -7.71 -6.64 -4.45
N ALA A 107 -7.30 -7.81 -3.95
CA ALA A 107 -6.39 -8.70 -4.67
C ALA A 107 -6.99 -9.21 -5.99
N LYS A 108 -8.23 -9.67 -5.98
CA LYS A 108 -8.96 -10.09 -7.19
C LYS A 108 -9.12 -8.94 -8.19
N ARG A 109 -9.40 -7.74 -7.70
CA ARG A 109 -9.52 -6.57 -8.56
C ARG A 109 -8.18 -6.15 -9.15
N MET A 110 -7.11 -6.24 -8.38
CA MET A 110 -5.75 -6.01 -8.85
C MET A 110 -5.38 -6.93 -10.02
N GLU A 111 -5.67 -8.23 -9.91
CA GLU A 111 -5.47 -9.21 -11.00
C GLU A 111 -6.31 -8.86 -12.24
N LYS A 112 -7.60 -8.54 -12.06
CA LYS A 112 -8.50 -8.14 -13.15
C LYS A 112 -8.03 -6.89 -13.90
N GLU A 113 -7.39 -5.96 -13.22
CA GLU A 113 -6.84 -4.73 -13.79
C GLU A 113 -5.41 -4.90 -14.33
N ASN A 114 -4.87 -6.13 -14.30
CA ASN A 114 -3.50 -6.45 -14.74
C ASN A 114 -2.43 -5.61 -14.03
N ILE A 115 -2.61 -5.32 -12.74
CA ILE A 115 -1.59 -4.67 -11.93
C ILE A 115 -0.56 -5.71 -11.55
N GLU A 116 0.63 -5.60 -12.11
CA GLU A 116 1.68 -6.62 -12.02
C GLU A 116 2.44 -6.57 -10.69
N TYR A 117 2.97 -7.70 -10.27
CA TYR A 117 3.94 -7.81 -9.17
C TYR A 117 4.87 -9.01 -9.39
N ASP A 118 6.09 -8.90 -8.86
CA ASP A 118 7.11 -9.95 -8.94
C ASP A 118 7.21 -10.72 -7.61
N TYR A 119 7.03 -10.01 -6.48
CA TYR A 119 7.19 -10.56 -5.14
C TYR A 119 6.12 -10.07 -4.19
N VAL A 120 5.75 -10.96 -3.26
CA VAL A 120 4.91 -10.62 -2.09
C VAL A 120 5.73 -10.90 -0.83
N VAL A 121 5.86 -9.87 0.02
CA VAL A 121 6.55 -9.97 1.31
C VAL A 121 5.54 -9.80 2.42
N ASN A 122 5.36 -10.83 3.26
CA ASN A 122 4.47 -10.80 4.42
C ASN A 122 5.25 -10.53 5.69
N LEU A 123 4.84 -9.51 6.46
CA LEU A 123 5.40 -9.18 7.76
C LEU A 123 4.42 -9.59 8.86
N GLU A 124 4.75 -10.67 9.56
CA GLU A 124 3.96 -11.18 10.68
C GLU A 124 4.47 -10.60 12.00
N VAL A 125 3.54 -10.06 12.79
CA VAL A 125 3.80 -9.48 14.11
C VAL A 125 2.62 -9.83 15.01
N SER A 126 2.87 -10.14 16.28
CA SER A 126 1.80 -10.46 17.24
C SER A 126 0.88 -9.25 17.48
N GLU A 127 -0.39 -9.51 17.77
CA GLU A 127 -1.37 -8.44 18.03
C GLU A 127 -0.93 -7.53 19.20
N GLU A 128 -0.34 -8.09 20.24
CA GLU A 128 0.17 -7.34 21.40
C GLU A 128 1.23 -6.32 20.97
N GLU A 129 2.19 -6.75 20.15
CA GLU A 129 3.25 -5.87 19.64
C GLU A 129 2.69 -4.84 18.67
N VAL A 130 1.70 -5.19 17.86
CA VAL A 130 1.00 -4.24 16.98
C VAL A 130 0.32 -3.14 17.80
N VAL A 131 -0.43 -3.51 18.84
CA VAL A 131 -1.09 -2.53 19.71
C VAL A 131 -0.06 -1.61 20.37
N ARG A 132 1.03 -2.16 20.91
CA ARG A 132 2.12 -1.39 21.51
C ARG A 132 2.71 -0.38 20.53
N ARG A 133 3.03 -0.81 19.30
CA ARG A 133 3.62 0.05 18.26
C ARG A 133 2.68 1.15 17.79
N LEU A 134 1.41 0.83 17.57
CA LEU A 134 0.43 1.80 17.10
C LEU A 134 0.12 2.85 18.18
N THR A 135 0.00 2.45 19.44
CA THR A 135 -0.17 3.37 20.56
C THR A 135 1.03 4.34 20.68
N ALA A 136 2.24 3.82 20.53
CA ALA A 136 3.46 4.63 20.57
C ALA A 136 3.60 5.58 19.36
N ARG A 137 3.05 5.19 18.18
CA ARG A 137 3.10 6.01 16.96
C ARG A 137 2.25 7.26 17.03
N GLY A 138 1.08 7.21 17.68
CA GLY A 138 0.24 8.36 18.02
C GLY A 138 -0.38 9.10 16.82
N ARG A 139 -0.72 8.42 15.73
CA ARG A 139 -1.48 9.03 14.62
C ARG A 139 -2.94 9.26 15.03
N ALA A 140 -3.64 10.15 14.34
CA ALA A 140 -5.06 10.43 14.61
C ALA A 140 -5.98 9.21 14.53
N ASP A 141 -5.59 8.22 13.71
CA ASP A 141 -6.28 6.93 13.51
C ASP A 141 -5.72 5.80 14.41
N ASP A 142 -4.81 6.09 15.35
CA ASP A 142 -4.26 5.13 16.31
C ASP A 142 -5.00 5.13 17.66
N LYS A 143 -6.31 5.37 17.63
CA LYS A 143 -7.17 5.23 18.80
C LYS A 143 -7.50 3.75 19.06
N PRO A 144 -7.62 3.29 20.33
CA PRO A 144 -7.83 1.88 20.67
C PRO A 144 -8.99 1.22 19.91
N GLU A 145 -10.10 1.93 19.74
CA GLU A 145 -11.28 1.45 19.01
C GLU A 145 -11.01 1.25 17.51
N ILE A 146 -10.30 2.20 16.91
CA ILE A 146 -9.92 2.13 15.50
C ILE A 146 -8.89 1.02 15.28
N ILE A 147 -7.91 0.88 16.20
CA ILE A 147 -6.93 -0.22 16.17
C ILE A 147 -7.64 -1.58 16.20
N LYS A 148 -8.60 -1.76 17.10
CA LYS A 148 -9.41 -2.99 17.18
C LYS A 148 -10.13 -3.31 15.87
N ASN A 149 -10.73 -2.31 15.23
CA ASN A 149 -11.42 -2.51 13.95
C ASN A 149 -10.44 -2.91 12.84
N ARG A 150 -9.26 -2.29 12.81
CA ARG A 150 -8.20 -2.58 11.83
C ARG A 150 -7.56 -3.96 11.99
N LEU A 151 -7.60 -4.54 13.19
CA LEU A 151 -7.11 -5.89 13.47
C LEU A 151 -8.12 -6.99 13.09
N LYS A 152 -9.41 -6.65 12.98
CA LYS A 152 -10.49 -7.60 12.60
C LYS A 152 -10.62 -7.79 11.08
N VAL A 153 -9.99 -6.96 10.30
CA VAL A 153 -10.06 -6.91 8.83
C VAL A 153 -8.83 -7.56 8.23
#